data_9823f6914b3d9b66d776361fd2771a6b
#
_entry.id   9823f6914b3d9b66d776361fd2771a6b
#
_cell.length_a   1.000
_cell.length_b   1.000
_cell.length_c   1.000
_cell.angle_alpha   90.00
_cell.angle_beta   90.00
_cell.angle_gamma   90.00
#
_symmetry.space_group_name_H-M   'P 1'
#
loop_
_entity.id
_entity.type
_entity.pdbx_description
1 polymer ?
#
loop_
_entity_poly.entity_id
_entity_poly.type
_entity_poly.pdbx_seq_one_letter_code
_entity_poly.pdbx_strand_id
1 'polypeptide(L)'
;MEKFTRREVLATATLAAGAWVAGCGGNGRNGKMLYRPLGKTGLDVSVIGFGAEWMERNTQETCTAVTRRCESYGINIVDCWMSNPEVRTKLGNAIAPNRRNWIIQGHVGSTWKDGQYERTRDLPRCKEAFADLLARLQTDYIDIGMIHYIDTVEEWNTVVQGPFLQYMKELKASGKIRHIGLSTHNPLVGIAAVKSGEIEVLMFSVNPAYDILPPIEEFMSYYKGDERYDAKLGGIAPERAELYRLCEERGVGLTVMKAYAGGRLFDAERSPFKTALTPVQCIHYALTRPGACTVLAGYDKPEHVDAAVHYCEASAAERDYASVLAKAPRHAYDGQCTYCGHCAPCTSGIDIAMVNKLYDLAVAQPSVPDSVRKHYLALKHHAGECTSCKRCESRCPFHVGIAARMQAAAKLFGC
;
A
#
# COMPACT_ATOMS: atom_id res chain seq x y z
N MET A 1 37.13 32.50 -4.42
CA MET A 1 36.59 31.63 -3.34
C MET A 1 35.71 32.49 -2.47
N GLU A 2 34.44 32.64 -2.83
CA GLU A 2 33.46 33.38 -2.04
C GLU A 2 32.99 32.52 -0.87
N LYS A 3 33.05 33.09 0.33
CA LYS A 3 32.64 32.44 1.57
C LYS A 3 31.14 32.65 1.75
N PHE A 4 30.35 31.59 1.57
CA PHE A 4 28.94 31.63 1.94
C PHE A 4 28.76 31.84 3.44
N THR A 5 27.86 32.74 3.81
CA THR A 5 27.58 33.05 5.21
C THR A 5 26.64 32.02 5.86
N ARG A 6 26.72 31.86 7.18
CA ARG A 6 25.88 30.93 7.97
C ARG A 6 24.37 31.12 7.77
N ARG A 7 23.92 32.27 7.25
CA ARG A 7 22.50 32.53 6.93
C ARG A 7 22.04 31.89 5.61
N GLU A 8 22.92 31.76 4.64
CA GLU A 8 22.59 31.13 3.32
C GLU A 8 22.56 29.61 3.39
N VAL A 9 23.32 29.00 4.31
CA VAL A 9 23.27 27.54 4.56
C VAL A 9 22.00 27.13 5.31
N LEU A 10 21.36 28.01 6.08
CA LEU A 10 20.11 27.73 6.79
C LEU A 10 18.86 27.91 5.92
N ALA A 11 18.95 28.61 4.78
CA ALA A 11 17.80 28.80 3.88
C ALA A 11 17.57 27.63 2.93
N THR A 12 18.56 26.75 2.71
CA THR A 12 18.45 25.57 1.83
C THR A 12 18.09 24.27 2.55
N ALA A 13 18.04 24.27 3.88
CA ALA A 13 17.70 23.07 4.67
C ALA A 13 16.24 23.00 5.13
N THR A 14 15.39 23.99 4.77
CA THR A 14 14.01 24.10 5.27
C THR A 14 12.92 23.65 4.27
N LEU A 15 13.26 23.00 3.17
CA LEU A 15 12.28 22.60 2.14
C LEU A 15 12.05 21.10 1.99
N ALA A 16 12.51 20.25 2.91
CA ALA A 16 12.35 18.80 2.80
C ALA A 16 11.58 18.12 3.96
N ALA A 17 10.94 18.87 4.87
CA ALA A 17 10.31 18.29 6.06
C ALA A 17 8.81 18.64 6.25
N GLY A 18 8.09 18.97 5.20
CA GLY A 18 6.74 19.50 5.37
C GLY A 18 5.71 19.03 4.35
N ALA A 19 5.48 17.70 4.17
CA ALA A 19 4.46 17.27 3.20
C ALA A 19 3.76 15.94 3.53
N TRP A 20 3.55 15.59 4.79
CA TRP A 20 2.79 14.37 5.13
C TRP A 20 1.44 14.66 5.80
N VAL A 21 1.05 15.92 5.93
CA VAL A 21 -0.24 16.31 6.51
C VAL A 21 -1.06 16.99 5.42
N ALA A 22 -2.15 16.35 5.01
CA ALA A 22 -3.20 16.89 4.13
C ALA A 22 -2.71 17.45 2.79
N GLY A 23 -2.03 16.65 1.99
CA GLY A 23 -1.74 16.96 0.59
C GLY A 23 -2.90 16.57 -0.34
N CYS A 24 -4.07 17.18 -0.20
CA CYS A 24 -4.99 17.40 -1.32
C CYS A 24 -4.46 18.59 -2.11
N GLY A 25 -3.37 18.42 -2.86
CA GLY A 25 -2.74 19.55 -3.55
C GLY A 25 -1.60 19.12 -4.47
N GLY A 26 -1.73 17.99 -5.15
CA GLY A 26 -0.95 17.70 -6.35
C GLY A 26 -1.74 18.16 -7.57
N ASN A 27 -1.16 18.95 -8.45
CA ASN A 27 -1.72 19.28 -9.76
C ASN A 27 -1.94 17.98 -10.56
N GLY A 28 -3.07 17.30 -10.33
CA GLY A 28 -3.49 16.17 -11.12
C GLY A 28 -3.68 16.62 -12.57
N ARG A 29 -3.11 15.89 -13.52
CA ARG A 29 -3.20 16.17 -14.95
C ARG A 29 -4.63 16.23 -15.48
N ASN A 30 -5.66 15.94 -14.66
CA ASN A 30 -7.09 16.11 -14.94
C ASN A 30 -7.93 16.45 -13.69
N GLY A 31 -7.37 17.10 -12.67
CA GLY A 31 -8.12 17.68 -11.55
C GLY A 31 -8.74 16.71 -10.53
N LYS A 32 -8.74 15.41 -10.76
CA LYS A 32 -9.47 14.43 -9.95
C LYS A 32 -8.59 13.40 -9.24
N MET A 33 -7.49 12.93 -9.88
CA MET A 33 -6.63 11.90 -9.28
C MET A 33 -5.80 12.45 -8.12
N LEU A 34 -5.78 11.69 -7.03
CA LEU A 34 -4.94 11.94 -5.87
C LEU A 34 -3.60 11.20 -6.02
N TYR A 35 -2.51 11.82 -5.57
CA TYR A 35 -1.17 11.23 -5.59
C TYR A 35 -0.57 11.19 -4.20
N ARG A 36 0.31 10.21 -3.98
CA ARG A 36 1.10 10.06 -2.75
C ARG A 36 2.56 9.76 -3.10
N PRO A 37 3.53 10.28 -2.33
CA PRO A 37 4.90 9.84 -2.45
C PRO A 37 5.01 8.34 -2.13
N LEU A 38 5.75 7.59 -2.96
CA LEU A 38 6.00 6.17 -2.74
C LEU A 38 7.18 6.01 -1.79
N GLY A 39 6.92 6.13 -0.49
CA GLY A 39 7.97 6.10 0.53
C GLY A 39 9.03 7.17 0.29
N LYS A 40 10.31 6.76 0.33
CA LYS A 40 11.49 7.63 0.08
C LYS A 40 12.04 7.52 -1.35
N THR A 41 11.32 6.90 -2.27
CA THR A 41 11.78 6.67 -3.66
C THR A 41 11.88 7.95 -4.50
N GLY A 42 11.21 9.01 -4.09
CA GLY A 42 11.05 10.22 -4.91
C GLY A 42 10.00 10.09 -6.01
N LEU A 43 9.28 8.97 -6.10
CA LEU A 43 8.19 8.75 -7.04
C LEU A 43 6.87 9.18 -6.41
N ASP A 44 6.07 9.95 -7.14
CA ASP A 44 4.68 10.25 -6.80
C ASP A 44 3.75 9.31 -7.57
N VAL A 45 3.03 8.45 -6.85
CA VAL A 45 2.10 7.47 -7.43
C VAL A 45 0.66 7.88 -7.23
N SER A 46 -0.18 7.63 -8.25
CA SER A 46 -1.63 7.76 -8.11
C SER A 46 -2.14 6.79 -7.03
N VAL A 47 -3.07 7.24 -6.18
CA VAL A 47 -3.62 6.39 -5.10
C VAL A 47 -4.38 5.17 -5.62
N ILE A 48 -4.79 5.21 -6.89
CA ILE A 48 -5.34 4.10 -7.66
C ILE A 48 -4.29 3.72 -8.71
N GLY A 49 -3.86 2.47 -8.71
CA GLY A 49 -2.92 1.91 -9.68
C GLY A 49 -3.57 0.80 -10.51
N PHE A 50 -2.81 0.25 -11.44
CA PHE A 50 -3.25 -0.78 -12.36
C PHE A 50 -2.52 -2.10 -12.13
N GLY A 51 -3.24 -3.16 -11.74
CA GLY A 51 -2.76 -4.54 -11.72
C GLY A 51 -3.05 -5.23 -13.06
N ALA A 52 -2.01 -5.49 -13.85
CA ALA A 52 -2.16 -5.94 -15.24
C ALA A 52 -2.46 -7.44 -15.39
N GLU A 53 -2.65 -8.21 -14.32
CA GLU A 53 -2.92 -9.66 -14.38
C GLU A 53 -4.11 -10.01 -15.28
N TRP A 54 -5.19 -9.21 -15.22
CA TRP A 54 -6.42 -9.46 -15.97
C TRP A 54 -6.27 -9.33 -17.50
N MET A 55 -5.15 -8.77 -17.98
CA MET A 55 -4.84 -8.73 -19.41
C MET A 55 -4.68 -10.13 -20.02
N GLU A 56 -4.44 -11.16 -19.22
CA GLU A 56 -4.36 -12.54 -19.70
C GLU A 56 -5.66 -12.99 -20.38
N ARG A 57 -6.81 -12.59 -19.85
CA ARG A 57 -8.14 -13.02 -20.30
C ARG A 57 -8.75 -12.13 -21.38
N ASN A 58 -8.10 -11.02 -21.69
CA ASN A 58 -8.65 -9.97 -22.54
C ASN A 58 -7.95 -9.93 -23.91
N THR A 59 -8.66 -9.39 -24.90
CA THR A 59 -8.06 -9.07 -26.21
C THR A 59 -7.11 -7.85 -26.09
N GLN A 60 -6.25 -7.65 -27.09
CA GLN A 60 -5.39 -6.48 -27.16
C GLN A 60 -6.20 -5.16 -27.15
N GLU A 61 -7.34 -5.13 -27.87
CA GLU A 61 -8.22 -3.97 -27.95
C GLU A 61 -8.78 -3.61 -26.57
N THR A 62 -9.26 -4.61 -25.81
CA THR A 62 -9.75 -4.39 -24.43
C THR A 62 -8.62 -3.91 -23.52
N CYS A 63 -7.45 -4.54 -23.59
CA CYS A 63 -6.27 -4.13 -22.82
C CYS A 63 -5.88 -2.68 -23.13
N THR A 64 -5.90 -2.29 -24.39
CA THR A 64 -5.62 -0.92 -24.82
C THR A 64 -6.69 0.05 -24.32
N ALA A 65 -7.98 -0.30 -24.40
CA ALA A 65 -9.08 0.52 -23.91
C ALA A 65 -8.98 0.76 -22.40
N VAL A 66 -8.71 -0.28 -21.60
CA VAL A 66 -8.48 -0.18 -20.15
C VAL A 66 -7.29 0.74 -19.85
N THR A 67 -6.16 0.54 -20.55
CA THR A 67 -4.96 1.37 -20.36
C THR A 67 -5.23 2.84 -20.67
N ARG A 68 -5.91 3.14 -21.79
CA ARG A 68 -6.31 4.51 -22.15
C ARG A 68 -7.26 5.11 -21.11
N ARG A 69 -8.16 4.30 -20.57
CA ARG A 69 -9.04 4.76 -19.51
C ARG A 69 -8.27 5.10 -18.23
N CYS A 70 -7.28 4.29 -17.85
CA CYS A 70 -6.37 4.59 -16.76
C CYS A 70 -5.62 5.93 -17.00
N GLU A 71 -5.04 6.11 -18.19
CA GLU A 71 -4.33 7.33 -18.57
C GLU A 71 -5.23 8.56 -18.53
N SER A 72 -6.47 8.45 -18.98
CA SER A 72 -7.44 9.57 -18.99
C SER A 72 -7.74 10.10 -17.59
N TYR A 73 -7.64 9.26 -16.57
CA TYR A 73 -7.79 9.63 -15.17
C TYR A 73 -6.48 10.02 -14.47
N GLY A 74 -5.33 9.87 -15.14
CA GLY A 74 -4.03 10.15 -14.55
C GLY A 74 -3.47 9.03 -13.67
N ILE A 75 -3.96 7.80 -13.81
CA ILE A 75 -3.30 6.63 -13.21
C ILE A 75 -1.91 6.51 -13.84
N ASN A 76 -0.88 6.45 -13.00
CA ASN A 76 0.52 6.50 -13.44
C ASN A 76 1.38 5.32 -12.97
N ILE A 77 0.82 4.35 -12.24
CA ILE A 77 1.54 3.15 -11.80
C ILE A 77 0.85 1.90 -12.29
N VAL A 78 1.64 0.96 -12.81
CA VAL A 78 1.19 -0.36 -13.26
C VAL A 78 2.07 -1.47 -12.69
N ASP A 79 1.44 -2.54 -12.23
CA ASP A 79 2.11 -3.77 -11.81
C ASP A 79 2.02 -4.84 -12.91
N CYS A 80 3.17 -5.43 -13.26
CA CYS A 80 3.32 -6.51 -14.22
C CYS A 80 4.06 -7.68 -13.57
N TRP A 81 3.37 -8.44 -12.71
CA TRP A 81 3.96 -9.62 -12.08
C TRP A 81 3.92 -10.86 -12.97
N MET A 82 2.88 -10.98 -13.80
CA MET A 82 2.68 -12.13 -14.66
C MET A 82 3.79 -12.25 -15.70
N SER A 83 4.37 -13.45 -15.82
CA SER A 83 5.43 -13.74 -16.78
C SER A 83 4.91 -14.23 -18.13
N ASN A 84 3.60 -14.47 -18.27
CA ASN A 84 2.99 -14.87 -19.55
C ASN A 84 3.39 -13.86 -20.66
N PRO A 85 4.05 -14.33 -21.74
CA PRO A 85 4.50 -13.49 -22.86
C PRO A 85 3.39 -12.65 -23.50
N GLU A 86 2.17 -13.20 -23.60
CA GLU A 86 1.04 -12.46 -24.15
C GLU A 86 0.64 -11.28 -23.25
N VAL A 87 0.58 -11.48 -21.92
CA VAL A 87 0.24 -10.42 -20.97
C VAL A 87 1.25 -9.26 -21.06
N ARG A 88 2.55 -9.60 -21.06
CA ARG A 88 3.61 -8.61 -21.20
C ARG A 88 3.55 -7.86 -22.54
N THR A 89 3.28 -8.59 -23.65
CA THR A 89 3.14 -7.98 -24.97
C THR A 89 1.91 -7.08 -25.05
N LYS A 90 0.75 -7.54 -24.57
CA LYS A 90 -0.48 -6.73 -24.54
C LYS A 90 -0.28 -5.45 -23.73
N LEU A 91 0.35 -5.56 -22.56
CA LEU A 91 0.66 -4.39 -21.73
C LEU A 91 1.65 -3.46 -22.43
N GLY A 92 2.74 -4.00 -22.96
CA GLY A 92 3.74 -3.22 -23.68
C GLY A 92 3.14 -2.42 -24.82
N ASN A 93 2.36 -3.06 -25.69
CA ASN A 93 1.65 -2.40 -26.80
C ASN A 93 0.71 -1.29 -26.30
N ALA A 94 0.06 -1.50 -25.16
CA ALA A 94 -0.87 -0.52 -24.62
C ALA A 94 -0.17 0.69 -24.00
N ILE A 95 0.96 0.53 -23.30
CA ILE A 95 1.65 1.62 -22.60
C ILE A 95 2.72 2.31 -23.44
N ALA A 96 3.32 1.64 -24.45
CA ALA A 96 4.45 2.16 -25.23
C ALA A 96 4.25 3.57 -25.77
N PRO A 97 3.09 3.97 -26.32
CA PRO A 97 2.86 5.33 -26.81
C PRO A 97 3.05 6.42 -25.74
N ASN A 98 2.83 6.08 -24.46
CA ASN A 98 2.93 7.00 -23.33
C ASN A 98 3.85 6.45 -22.22
N ARG A 99 4.85 5.62 -22.56
CA ARG A 99 5.74 4.92 -21.61
C ARG A 99 6.24 5.82 -20.48
N ARG A 100 6.59 7.07 -20.78
CA ARG A 100 7.14 8.02 -19.79
C ARG A 100 6.14 8.45 -18.71
N ASN A 101 4.85 8.22 -18.92
CA ASN A 101 3.81 8.54 -17.95
C ASN A 101 3.57 7.41 -16.95
N TRP A 102 4.20 6.25 -17.16
CA TRP A 102 4.01 5.05 -16.35
C TRP A 102 5.21 4.75 -15.46
N ILE A 103 4.95 4.58 -14.19
CA ILE A 103 5.82 3.94 -13.22
C ILE A 103 5.55 2.44 -13.34
N ILE A 104 6.52 1.67 -13.82
CA ILE A 104 6.36 0.23 -14.00
C ILE A 104 6.95 -0.51 -12.80
N GLN A 105 6.11 -1.30 -12.14
CA GLN A 105 6.49 -2.28 -11.14
C GLN A 105 6.51 -3.65 -11.81
N GLY A 106 7.71 -4.21 -12.04
CA GLY A 106 7.91 -5.49 -12.70
C GLY A 106 8.65 -6.48 -11.81
N HIS A 107 8.38 -7.78 -12.00
CA HIS A 107 8.84 -8.82 -11.08
C HIS A 107 10.00 -9.64 -11.61
N VAL A 108 11.09 -9.74 -10.84
CA VAL A 108 12.26 -10.58 -11.08
C VAL A 108 12.08 -11.89 -10.30
N GLY A 109 12.19 -13.03 -10.98
CA GLY A 109 11.90 -14.35 -10.41
C GLY A 109 10.49 -14.88 -10.72
N SER A 110 9.72 -14.12 -11.52
CA SER A 110 8.53 -14.60 -12.22
C SER A 110 8.94 -15.00 -13.64
N THR A 111 8.86 -16.28 -13.96
CA THR A 111 9.32 -16.86 -15.23
C THR A 111 8.21 -17.65 -15.92
N TRP A 112 8.35 -17.86 -17.22
CA TRP A 112 7.43 -18.65 -18.03
C TRP A 112 8.17 -19.82 -18.63
N LYS A 113 7.70 -21.03 -18.38
CA LYS A 113 8.31 -22.25 -18.87
C LYS A 113 7.25 -23.24 -19.30
N ASP A 114 7.43 -23.86 -20.47
CA ASP A 114 6.55 -24.89 -20.99
C ASP A 114 5.05 -24.49 -21.00
N GLY A 115 4.77 -23.21 -21.30
CA GLY A 115 3.42 -22.67 -21.34
C GLY A 115 2.81 -22.34 -19.96
N GLN A 116 3.61 -22.34 -18.90
CA GLN A 116 3.15 -22.11 -17.53
C GLN A 116 4.00 -21.11 -16.77
N TYR A 117 3.33 -20.43 -15.85
CA TYR A 117 4.00 -19.59 -14.86
C TYR A 117 4.83 -20.44 -13.89
N GLU A 118 6.02 -19.93 -13.58
CA GLU A 118 6.91 -20.52 -12.59
C GLU A 118 7.58 -19.44 -11.75
N ARG A 119 7.68 -19.66 -10.46
CA ARG A 119 8.50 -18.87 -9.54
C ARG A 119 9.86 -19.51 -9.39
N THR A 120 10.95 -18.78 -9.60
CA THR A 120 12.32 -19.30 -9.47
C THR A 120 13.29 -18.27 -8.91
N ARG A 121 14.38 -18.76 -8.32
CA ARG A 121 15.58 -17.97 -7.95
C ARG A 121 16.79 -18.35 -8.78
N ASP A 122 16.64 -19.22 -9.77
CA ASP A 122 17.70 -19.56 -10.72
C ASP A 122 18.09 -18.33 -11.56
N LEU A 123 19.33 -17.84 -11.37
CA LEU A 123 19.76 -16.58 -11.96
C LEU A 123 19.79 -16.56 -13.48
N PRO A 124 20.30 -17.57 -14.19
CA PRO A 124 20.23 -17.64 -15.65
C PRO A 124 18.80 -17.42 -16.16
N ARG A 125 17.85 -18.12 -15.58
CA ARG A 125 16.42 -18.02 -15.96
C ARG A 125 15.83 -16.68 -15.58
N CYS A 126 16.18 -16.14 -14.41
CA CYS A 126 15.71 -14.80 -14.00
C CYS A 126 16.24 -13.70 -14.92
N LYS A 127 17.49 -13.81 -15.37
CA LYS A 127 18.11 -12.87 -16.33
C LYS A 127 17.40 -12.91 -17.68
N GLU A 128 17.14 -14.09 -18.20
CA GLU A 128 16.39 -14.30 -19.43
C GLU A 128 14.97 -13.72 -19.34
N ALA A 129 14.23 -14.07 -18.29
CA ALA A 129 12.86 -13.60 -18.06
C ALA A 129 12.77 -12.09 -17.82
N PHE A 130 13.81 -11.47 -17.25
CA PHE A 130 13.89 -10.02 -17.08
C PHE A 130 14.19 -9.31 -18.41
N ALA A 131 15.06 -9.88 -19.23
CA ALA A 131 15.29 -9.37 -20.58
C ALA A 131 14.04 -9.47 -21.46
N ASP A 132 13.30 -10.59 -21.39
CA ASP A 132 11.98 -10.77 -22.03
C ASP A 132 10.97 -9.72 -21.54
N LEU A 133 10.92 -9.44 -20.23
CA LEU A 133 10.04 -8.42 -19.67
C LEU A 133 10.31 -7.06 -20.31
N LEU A 134 11.57 -6.61 -20.35
CA LEU A 134 11.93 -5.32 -20.93
C LEU A 134 11.61 -5.26 -22.43
N ALA A 135 11.94 -6.32 -23.18
CA ALA A 135 11.69 -6.39 -24.61
C ALA A 135 10.18 -6.30 -24.93
N ARG A 136 9.34 -7.05 -24.21
CA ARG A 136 7.90 -7.05 -24.43
C ARG A 136 7.21 -5.78 -23.95
N LEU A 137 7.70 -5.16 -22.88
CA LEU A 137 7.23 -3.85 -22.44
C LEU A 137 7.77 -2.70 -23.29
N GLN A 138 8.62 -2.99 -24.30
CA GLN A 138 9.20 -2.02 -25.23
C GLN A 138 9.91 -0.89 -24.48
N THR A 139 10.74 -1.25 -23.49
CA THR A 139 11.47 -0.31 -22.64
C THR A 139 12.84 -0.88 -22.27
N ASP A 140 13.78 -0.03 -21.97
CA ASP A 140 15.13 -0.38 -21.52
C ASP A 140 15.28 -0.40 -20.00
N TYR A 141 14.26 0.08 -19.27
CA TYR A 141 14.22 0.09 -17.81
C TYR A 141 12.80 -0.04 -17.28
N ILE A 142 12.70 -0.45 -16.00
CA ILE A 142 11.50 -0.32 -15.18
C ILE A 142 11.80 0.50 -13.93
N ASP A 143 10.77 1.06 -13.31
CA ASP A 143 10.97 1.94 -12.16
C ASP A 143 11.19 1.14 -10.87
N ILE A 144 10.43 0.06 -10.67
CA ILE A 144 10.51 -0.78 -9.48
C ILE A 144 10.75 -2.23 -9.90
N GLY A 145 11.94 -2.76 -9.60
CA GLY A 145 12.24 -4.19 -9.74
C GLY A 145 11.83 -4.92 -8.48
N MET A 146 10.74 -5.68 -8.55
CA MET A 146 10.23 -6.46 -7.42
C MET A 146 10.92 -7.82 -7.35
N ILE A 147 11.50 -8.17 -6.21
CA ILE A 147 11.79 -9.57 -5.89
C ILE A 147 10.45 -10.29 -5.84
N HIS A 148 10.22 -11.21 -6.80
CA HIS A 148 8.92 -11.88 -6.91
C HIS A 148 8.65 -12.73 -5.70
N TYR A 149 7.46 -12.71 -5.20
CA TYR A 149 7.04 -12.98 -3.83
C TYR A 149 7.89 -13.99 -3.04
N ILE A 150 8.08 -13.68 -1.77
CA ILE A 150 8.69 -14.53 -0.76
C ILE A 150 7.73 -14.60 0.42
N ASP A 151 7.35 -15.79 0.87
CA ASP A 151 6.37 -15.98 1.94
C ASP A 151 6.94 -16.72 3.15
N THR A 152 8.24 -17.07 3.15
CA THR A 152 8.94 -17.61 4.31
C THR A 152 10.16 -16.76 4.68
N VAL A 153 10.42 -16.60 5.97
CA VAL A 153 11.59 -15.84 6.47
C VAL A 153 12.89 -16.54 6.09
N GLU A 154 12.88 -17.87 6.00
CA GLU A 154 14.04 -18.66 5.58
C GLU A 154 14.44 -18.35 4.13
N GLU A 155 13.46 -18.30 3.19
CA GLU A 155 13.75 -17.92 1.80
C GLU A 155 14.26 -16.48 1.73
N TRP A 156 13.69 -15.55 2.51
CA TRP A 156 14.18 -14.17 2.57
C TRP A 156 15.65 -14.10 2.99
N ASN A 157 16.02 -14.82 4.06
CA ASN A 157 17.40 -14.88 4.52
C ASN A 157 18.35 -15.46 3.45
N THR A 158 17.90 -16.49 2.74
CA THR A 158 18.65 -17.08 1.62
C THR A 158 18.84 -16.06 0.48
N VAL A 159 17.82 -15.31 0.14
CA VAL A 159 17.88 -14.27 -0.90
C VAL A 159 18.83 -13.14 -0.50
N VAL A 160 18.78 -12.68 0.75
CA VAL A 160 19.65 -11.60 1.25
C VAL A 160 21.13 -12.01 1.26
N GLN A 161 21.42 -13.23 1.66
CA GLN A 161 22.80 -13.75 1.74
C GLN A 161 23.32 -14.27 0.41
N GLY A 162 22.44 -14.48 -0.56
CA GLY A 162 22.74 -15.15 -1.81
C GLY A 162 22.98 -14.21 -2.99
N PRO A 163 23.25 -14.80 -4.16
CA PRO A 163 23.55 -14.03 -5.37
C PRO A 163 22.33 -13.33 -5.98
N PHE A 164 21.11 -13.66 -5.53
CA PHE A 164 19.90 -13.08 -6.10
C PHE A 164 19.77 -11.58 -5.73
N LEU A 165 19.96 -11.22 -4.47
CA LEU A 165 19.95 -9.80 -4.06
C LEU A 165 21.10 -9.04 -4.70
N GLN A 166 22.27 -9.66 -4.86
CA GLN A 166 23.39 -9.05 -5.57
C GLN A 166 23.00 -8.71 -7.02
N TYR A 167 22.31 -9.62 -7.71
CA TYR A 167 21.80 -9.38 -9.05
C TYR A 167 20.79 -8.21 -9.09
N MET A 168 19.91 -8.09 -8.12
CA MET A 168 18.99 -6.94 -8.02
C MET A 168 19.76 -5.62 -7.87
N LYS A 169 20.84 -5.62 -7.07
CA LYS A 169 21.72 -4.45 -6.91
C LYS A 169 22.47 -4.12 -8.22
N GLU A 170 22.89 -5.11 -8.98
CA GLU A 170 23.49 -4.93 -10.31
C GLU A 170 22.49 -4.33 -11.30
N LEU A 171 21.25 -4.80 -11.32
CA LEU A 171 20.19 -4.20 -12.14
C LEU A 171 19.96 -2.73 -11.78
N LYS A 172 19.98 -2.40 -10.49
CA LYS A 172 19.84 -1.01 -10.02
C LYS A 172 21.06 -0.17 -10.40
N ALA A 173 22.26 -0.66 -10.21
CA ALA A 173 23.49 0.04 -10.58
C ALA A 173 23.61 0.29 -12.09
N SER A 174 23.11 -0.63 -12.92
CA SER A 174 23.05 -0.47 -14.38
C SER A 174 21.89 0.39 -14.89
N GLY A 175 21.02 0.88 -14.00
CA GLY A 175 19.84 1.69 -14.34
C GLY A 175 18.69 0.91 -14.99
N LYS A 176 18.76 -0.42 -15.05
CA LYS A 176 17.67 -1.26 -15.56
C LYS A 176 16.48 -1.32 -14.65
N ILE A 177 16.69 -1.14 -13.35
CA ILE A 177 15.66 -0.82 -12.36
C ILE A 177 16.11 0.42 -11.57
N ARG A 178 15.17 1.22 -11.08
CA ARG A 178 15.49 2.41 -10.27
C ARG A 178 15.43 2.09 -8.77
N HIS A 179 14.47 1.26 -8.38
CA HIS A 179 14.21 0.89 -6.98
C HIS A 179 14.09 -0.62 -6.86
N ILE A 180 14.54 -1.15 -5.71
CA ILE A 180 14.35 -2.56 -5.34
C ILE A 180 13.11 -2.67 -4.47
N GLY A 181 12.22 -3.56 -4.84
CA GLY A 181 11.04 -3.91 -4.05
C GLY A 181 10.96 -5.41 -3.74
N LEU A 182 10.04 -5.75 -2.87
CA LEU A 182 9.65 -7.13 -2.57
C LEU A 182 8.15 -7.26 -2.61
N SER A 183 7.62 -8.34 -3.18
CA SER A 183 6.23 -8.74 -2.92
C SER A 183 6.17 -9.89 -1.91
N THR A 184 5.20 -9.85 -0.99
CA THR A 184 4.95 -10.90 -0.01
C THR A 184 3.49 -10.91 0.44
N HIS A 185 3.04 -12.08 0.91
CA HIS A 185 1.75 -12.24 1.57
C HIS A 185 1.90 -12.45 3.08
N ASN A 186 3.13 -12.71 3.54
CA ASN A 186 3.45 -12.97 4.94
C ASN A 186 4.00 -11.71 5.63
N PRO A 187 3.32 -11.17 6.65
CA PRO A 187 3.78 -9.97 7.34
C PRO A 187 5.15 -10.15 8.01
N LEU A 188 5.51 -11.34 8.47
CA LEU A 188 6.82 -11.61 9.07
C LEU A 188 7.96 -11.44 8.07
N VAL A 189 7.76 -11.86 6.82
CA VAL A 189 8.73 -11.63 5.73
C VAL A 189 8.82 -10.14 5.42
N GLY A 190 7.67 -9.46 5.34
CA GLY A 190 7.65 -8.00 5.14
C GLY A 190 8.41 -7.25 6.23
N ILE A 191 8.21 -7.62 7.51
CA ILE A 191 8.95 -7.06 8.66
C ILE A 191 10.45 -7.29 8.51
N ALA A 192 10.87 -8.52 8.20
CA ALA A 192 12.28 -8.84 8.02
C ALA A 192 12.91 -8.03 6.86
N ALA A 193 12.19 -7.92 5.74
CA ALA A 193 12.65 -7.17 4.58
C ALA A 193 12.76 -5.67 4.85
N VAL A 194 11.77 -5.06 5.51
CA VAL A 194 11.83 -3.64 5.87
C VAL A 194 12.95 -3.38 6.88
N LYS A 195 13.15 -4.26 7.87
CA LYS A 195 14.22 -4.14 8.86
C LYS A 195 15.62 -4.29 8.26
N SER A 196 15.78 -5.07 7.19
CA SER A 196 17.08 -5.25 6.51
C SER A 196 17.59 -3.98 5.82
N GLY A 197 16.70 -3.07 5.41
CA GLY A 197 17.06 -1.87 4.64
C GLY A 197 17.36 -2.15 3.15
N GLU A 198 17.16 -3.37 2.66
CA GLU A 198 17.50 -3.77 1.29
C GLU A 198 16.40 -3.44 0.27
N ILE A 199 15.19 -3.08 0.73
CA ILE A 199 14.06 -2.73 -0.13
C ILE A 199 13.58 -1.30 0.10
N GLU A 200 13.09 -0.67 -0.95
CA GLU A 200 12.51 0.68 -0.94
C GLU A 200 10.99 0.64 -1.12
N VAL A 201 10.47 -0.45 -1.71
CA VAL A 201 9.04 -0.67 -1.97
C VAL A 201 8.64 -2.06 -1.50
N LEU A 202 7.49 -2.14 -0.85
CA LEU A 202 6.87 -3.41 -0.46
C LEU A 202 5.50 -3.54 -1.13
N MET A 203 5.27 -4.61 -1.87
CA MET A 203 3.94 -4.99 -2.34
C MET A 203 3.34 -6.00 -1.38
N PHE A 204 2.20 -5.64 -0.79
CA PHE A 204 1.57 -6.46 0.24
C PHE A 204 0.06 -6.56 0.06
N SER A 205 -0.52 -7.69 0.48
CA SER A 205 -1.96 -7.92 0.43
C SER A 205 -2.67 -7.23 1.60
N VAL A 206 -3.45 -6.17 1.33
CA VAL A 206 -4.13 -5.37 2.34
C VAL A 206 -5.63 -5.31 2.04
N ASN A 207 -6.42 -5.89 2.92
CA ASN A 207 -7.88 -5.76 2.94
C ASN A 207 -8.40 -6.22 4.32
N PRO A 208 -9.63 -5.88 4.71
CA PRO A 208 -10.13 -6.20 6.04
C PRO A 208 -10.19 -7.71 6.33
N ALA A 209 -10.40 -8.55 5.30
CA ALA A 209 -10.47 -10.00 5.50
C ALA A 209 -9.08 -10.62 5.80
N TYR A 210 -8.03 -10.12 5.15
CA TYR A 210 -6.69 -10.65 5.37
C TYR A 210 -6.04 -10.05 6.63
N ASP A 211 -6.42 -8.82 6.97
CA ASP A 211 -5.85 -8.13 8.14
C ASP A 211 -6.20 -8.77 9.47
N ILE A 212 -7.29 -9.54 9.54
CA ILE A 212 -7.65 -10.30 10.76
C ILE A 212 -6.95 -11.65 10.86
N LEU A 213 -6.26 -12.12 9.79
CA LEU A 213 -5.63 -13.43 9.76
C LEU A 213 -4.21 -13.39 10.33
N PRO A 214 -3.78 -14.44 11.05
CA PRO A 214 -2.40 -14.60 11.47
C PRO A 214 -1.46 -14.73 10.25
N PRO A 215 -0.13 -14.62 10.46
CA PRO A 215 0.86 -14.86 9.41
C PRO A 215 0.65 -16.21 8.70
N ILE A 216 0.88 -16.22 7.40
CA ILE A 216 0.76 -17.43 6.57
C ILE A 216 1.99 -17.56 5.66
N GLU A 217 2.45 -18.78 5.47
CA GLU A 217 3.59 -19.11 4.60
C GLU A 217 3.16 -19.56 3.20
N GLU A 218 1.87 -19.88 3.02
CA GLU A 218 1.33 -20.34 1.76
C GLU A 218 0.14 -19.44 1.34
N PHE A 219 0.33 -18.62 0.31
CA PHE A 219 -0.67 -17.63 -0.12
C PHE A 219 -1.99 -18.30 -0.61
N MET A 220 -1.92 -19.51 -1.17
CA MET A 220 -3.12 -20.24 -1.60
C MET A 220 -4.09 -20.49 -0.45
N SER A 221 -3.58 -20.44 0.77
CA SER A 221 -4.41 -20.59 1.94
C SER A 221 -5.41 -19.44 2.15
N TYR A 222 -5.20 -18.25 1.56
CA TYR A 222 -6.21 -17.19 1.56
C TYR A 222 -7.49 -17.55 0.76
N TYR A 223 -7.39 -18.49 -0.15
CA TYR A 223 -8.50 -18.95 -0.99
C TYR A 223 -9.18 -20.21 -0.45
N LYS A 224 -8.62 -20.85 0.58
CA LYS A 224 -9.30 -21.91 1.33
C LYS A 224 -10.47 -21.30 2.10
N GLY A 225 -11.59 -22.02 2.22
CA GLY A 225 -12.88 -21.50 2.68
C GLY A 225 -12.93 -20.78 4.04
N ASP A 226 -14.12 -20.69 4.60
CA ASP A 226 -14.39 -19.95 5.86
C ASP A 226 -13.70 -20.55 7.10
N GLU A 227 -13.14 -21.76 7.01
CA GLU A 227 -12.47 -22.47 8.11
C GLU A 227 -11.30 -21.69 8.76
N ARG A 228 -10.69 -20.75 8.01
CA ARG A 228 -9.61 -19.90 8.52
C ARG A 228 -10.10 -18.72 9.35
N TYR A 229 -11.35 -18.38 9.19
CA TYR A 229 -11.96 -17.28 9.90
C TYR A 229 -12.62 -17.80 11.19
N ASP A 230 -11.79 -18.16 12.18
CA ASP A 230 -12.27 -18.51 13.51
C ASP A 230 -13.13 -17.35 14.06
N ALA A 231 -14.20 -17.70 14.77
CA ALA A 231 -15.09 -16.72 15.41
C ALA A 231 -14.37 -15.78 16.40
N LYS A 232 -13.17 -16.17 16.87
CA LYS A 232 -12.34 -15.38 17.78
C LYS A 232 -11.47 -14.33 17.08
N LEU A 233 -11.32 -14.39 15.74
CA LEU A 233 -10.54 -13.42 15.00
C LEU A 233 -11.28 -12.08 14.96
N GLY A 234 -10.56 -11.01 15.20
CA GLY A 234 -11.08 -9.65 15.14
C GLY A 234 -9.95 -8.64 15.14
N GLY A 235 -10.19 -7.48 14.53
CA GLY A 235 -9.20 -6.45 14.42
C GLY A 235 -8.04 -6.77 13.45
N ILE A 236 -6.99 -5.98 13.52
CA ILE A 236 -5.79 -6.17 12.69
C ILE A 236 -4.81 -7.06 13.45
N ALA A 237 -4.34 -8.14 12.81
CA ALA A 237 -3.32 -9.01 13.42
C ALA A 237 -2.07 -8.19 13.78
N PRO A 238 -1.47 -8.44 14.97
CA PRO A 238 -0.35 -7.64 15.49
C PRO A 238 0.82 -7.52 14.51
N GLU A 239 1.17 -8.59 13.81
CA GLU A 239 2.26 -8.62 12.85
C GLU A 239 1.97 -7.76 11.61
N ARG A 240 0.71 -7.66 11.20
CA ARG A 240 0.31 -6.77 10.10
C ARG A 240 0.34 -5.31 10.55
N ALA A 241 -0.14 -5.02 11.76
CA ALA A 241 -0.05 -3.68 12.33
C ALA A 241 1.42 -3.23 12.48
N GLU A 242 2.32 -4.12 12.95
CA GLU A 242 3.77 -3.86 13.01
C GLU A 242 4.35 -3.59 11.62
N LEU A 243 4.00 -4.40 10.62
CA LEU A 243 4.48 -4.21 9.25
C LEU A 243 4.10 -2.83 8.69
N TYR A 244 2.83 -2.45 8.81
CA TYR A 244 2.35 -1.14 8.33
C TYR A 244 3.09 0.02 9.01
N ARG A 245 3.27 -0.08 10.32
CA ARG A 245 4.04 0.87 11.11
C ARG A 245 5.49 0.99 10.61
N LEU A 246 6.16 -0.14 10.43
CA LEU A 246 7.54 -0.17 9.97
C LEU A 246 7.70 0.43 8.57
N CYS A 247 6.78 0.13 7.64
CA CYS A 247 6.82 0.73 6.30
C CYS A 247 6.76 2.26 6.38
N GLU A 248 5.83 2.81 7.17
CA GLU A 248 5.71 4.27 7.34
C GLU A 248 6.94 4.87 8.01
N GLU A 249 7.41 4.28 9.11
CA GLU A 249 8.56 4.74 9.87
C GLU A 249 9.86 4.75 9.05
N ARG A 250 10.11 3.66 8.32
CA ARG A 250 11.32 3.50 7.52
C ARG A 250 11.23 4.19 6.16
N GLY A 251 10.04 4.66 5.78
CA GLY A 251 9.77 5.28 4.49
C GLY A 251 9.86 4.27 3.35
N VAL A 252 9.50 3.01 3.59
CA VAL A 252 9.30 2.00 2.55
C VAL A 252 7.90 2.18 1.98
N GLY A 253 7.79 2.44 0.68
CA GLY A 253 6.50 2.65 0.02
C GLY A 253 5.70 1.36 -0.07
N LEU A 254 4.47 1.35 0.46
CA LEU A 254 3.60 0.17 0.39
C LEU A 254 2.66 0.28 -0.81
N THR A 255 2.82 -0.62 -1.79
CA THR A 255 1.87 -0.84 -2.88
C THR A 255 0.94 -1.98 -2.50
N VAL A 256 -0.38 -1.74 -2.61
CA VAL A 256 -1.39 -2.68 -2.11
C VAL A 256 -1.88 -3.59 -3.22
N MET A 257 -1.69 -4.90 -3.05
CA MET A 257 -2.35 -5.93 -3.85
C MET A 257 -3.56 -6.53 -3.11
N LYS A 258 -4.48 -7.14 -3.86
CA LYS A 258 -5.62 -7.91 -3.33
C LYS A 258 -6.58 -7.11 -2.43
N ALA A 259 -6.70 -5.79 -2.65
CA ALA A 259 -7.62 -4.94 -1.87
C ALA A 259 -9.06 -5.45 -1.85
N TYR A 260 -9.48 -6.17 -2.88
CA TYR A 260 -10.82 -6.73 -3.03
C TYR A 260 -10.94 -8.22 -2.61
N ALA A 261 -9.84 -8.81 -2.09
CA ALA A 261 -9.77 -10.25 -1.78
C ALA A 261 -10.27 -11.14 -2.94
N GLY A 262 -9.86 -10.84 -4.18
CA GLY A 262 -10.33 -11.55 -5.39
C GLY A 262 -11.82 -11.35 -5.67
N GLY A 263 -12.40 -10.23 -5.29
CA GLY A 263 -13.83 -9.92 -5.43
C GLY A 263 -14.71 -10.54 -4.32
N ARG A 264 -14.13 -11.29 -3.40
CA ARG A 264 -14.86 -11.94 -2.31
C ARG A 264 -15.56 -10.93 -1.39
N LEU A 265 -14.97 -9.76 -1.20
CA LEU A 265 -15.55 -8.71 -0.34
C LEU A 265 -16.77 -8.02 -0.93
N PHE A 266 -17.07 -8.20 -2.22
CA PHE A 266 -18.25 -7.61 -2.88
C PHE A 266 -19.51 -8.47 -2.72
N ASP A 267 -19.39 -9.65 -2.14
CA ASP A 267 -20.45 -10.62 -1.98
C ASP A 267 -20.63 -10.96 -0.48
N ALA A 268 -21.81 -10.71 0.07
CA ALA A 268 -22.09 -10.93 1.48
C ALA A 268 -21.97 -12.41 1.91
N GLU A 269 -22.30 -13.35 1.02
CA GLU A 269 -22.21 -14.78 1.34
C GLU A 269 -20.76 -15.28 1.33
N ARG A 270 -19.95 -14.76 0.40
CA ARG A 270 -18.53 -15.11 0.25
C ARG A 270 -17.63 -14.34 1.20
N SER A 271 -18.06 -13.17 1.65
CA SER A 271 -17.31 -12.34 2.60
C SER A 271 -17.23 -13.03 3.97
N PRO A 272 -16.04 -13.07 4.63
CA PRO A 272 -15.93 -13.63 5.98
C PRO A 272 -16.73 -12.83 7.01
N PHE A 273 -17.07 -11.58 6.70
CA PHE A 273 -17.88 -10.71 7.55
C PHE A 273 -19.39 -10.96 7.41
N LYS A 274 -19.82 -11.78 6.44
CA LYS A 274 -21.23 -11.95 6.04
C LYS A 274 -21.92 -10.62 5.71
N THR A 275 -21.14 -9.71 5.16
CA THR A 275 -21.59 -8.43 4.60
C THR A 275 -20.71 -8.06 3.40
N ALA A 276 -21.27 -7.32 2.45
CA ALA A 276 -20.55 -6.84 1.27
C ALA A 276 -19.96 -5.45 1.51
N LEU A 277 -18.80 -5.20 0.91
CA LEU A 277 -18.19 -3.88 0.80
C LEU A 277 -18.20 -3.42 -0.65
N THR A 278 -18.18 -2.11 -0.87
CA THR A 278 -18.02 -1.53 -2.21
C THR A 278 -16.53 -1.41 -2.59
N PRO A 279 -16.19 -1.25 -3.89
CA PRO A 279 -14.82 -0.94 -4.30
C PRO A 279 -14.24 0.28 -3.57
N VAL A 280 -15.04 1.34 -3.41
CA VAL A 280 -14.65 2.57 -2.70
C VAL A 280 -14.27 2.28 -1.24
N GLN A 281 -15.08 1.48 -0.55
CA GLN A 281 -14.84 1.10 0.84
C GLN A 281 -13.57 0.24 0.98
N CYS A 282 -13.35 -0.71 0.09
CA CYS A 282 -12.14 -1.54 0.08
C CYS A 282 -10.87 -0.71 -0.17
N ILE A 283 -10.91 0.21 -1.14
CA ILE A 283 -9.81 1.14 -1.43
C ILE A 283 -9.55 2.03 -0.22
N HIS A 284 -10.60 2.60 0.36
CA HIS A 284 -10.46 3.47 1.52
C HIS A 284 -9.86 2.73 2.71
N TYR A 285 -10.32 1.52 2.99
CA TYR A 285 -9.73 0.66 4.02
C TYR A 285 -8.21 0.52 3.80
N ALA A 286 -7.79 0.13 2.61
CA ALA A 286 -6.38 -0.10 2.29
C ALA A 286 -5.56 1.19 2.44
N LEU A 287 -6.02 2.30 1.89
CA LEU A 287 -5.31 3.59 1.90
C LEU A 287 -5.29 4.27 3.28
N THR A 288 -6.06 3.80 4.26
CA THR A 288 -5.96 4.27 5.66
C THR A 288 -4.88 3.54 6.45
N ARG A 289 -4.32 2.43 5.93
CA ARG A 289 -3.19 1.75 6.59
C ARG A 289 -1.93 2.62 6.54
N PRO A 290 -1.12 2.63 7.62
CA PRO A 290 0.18 3.30 7.62
C PRO A 290 1.05 2.82 6.46
N GLY A 291 1.76 3.73 5.80
CA GLY A 291 2.66 3.41 4.70
C GLY A 291 2.00 3.10 3.35
N ALA A 292 0.67 2.89 3.29
CA ALA A 292 -0.02 2.57 2.04
C ALA A 292 -0.06 3.79 1.10
N CYS A 293 0.47 3.60 -0.12
CA CYS A 293 0.62 4.67 -1.11
C CYS A 293 -0.38 4.54 -2.27
N THR A 294 -0.60 3.32 -2.77
CA THR A 294 -1.45 3.05 -3.93
C THR A 294 -2.11 1.69 -3.82
N VAL A 295 -3.29 1.55 -4.41
CA VAL A 295 -4.01 0.27 -4.55
C VAL A 295 -3.94 -0.19 -6.00
N LEU A 296 -3.24 -1.30 -6.23
CA LEU A 296 -3.09 -1.93 -7.55
C LEU A 296 -4.31 -2.82 -7.82
N ALA A 297 -5.34 -2.23 -8.42
CA ALA A 297 -6.56 -2.95 -8.73
C ALA A 297 -6.49 -3.59 -10.13
N GLY A 298 -7.08 -4.78 -10.26
CA GLY A 298 -7.22 -5.45 -11.54
C GLY A 298 -8.46 -4.97 -12.29
N TYR A 299 -8.31 -4.69 -13.57
CA TYR A 299 -9.38 -4.21 -14.44
C TYR A 299 -9.49 -5.10 -15.67
N ASP A 300 -10.65 -5.68 -15.95
CA ASP A 300 -10.92 -6.46 -17.14
C ASP A 300 -11.78 -5.70 -18.19
N LYS A 301 -12.22 -4.49 -17.85
CA LYS A 301 -12.93 -3.56 -18.74
C LYS A 301 -12.84 -2.11 -18.24
N PRO A 302 -13.04 -1.09 -19.09
CA PRO A 302 -12.91 0.32 -18.71
C PRO A 302 -13.80 0.75 -17.54
N GLU A 303 -15.01 0.20 -17.39
CA GLU A 303 -15.96 0.54 -16.33
C GLU A 303 -15.43 0.16 -14.94
N HIS A 304 -14.53 -0.83 -14.84
CA HIS A 304 -13.89 -1.18 -13.58
C HIS A 304 -12.87 -0.12 -13.15
N VAL A 305 -12.23 0.56 -14.13
CA VAL A 305 -11.38 1.73 -13.84
C VAL A 305 -12.24 2.86 -13.29
N ASP A 306 -13.40 3.14 -13.92
CA ASP A 306 -14.33 4.18 -13.46
C ASP A 306 -14.78 3.94 -12.03
N ALA A 307 -15.17 2.71 -11.71
CA ALA A 307 -15.59 2.32 -10.37
C ALA A 307 -14.50 2.49 -9.30
N ALA A 308 -13.23 2.22 -9.66
CA ALA A 308 -12.11 2.42 -8.74
C ALA A 308 -11.78 3.91 -8.56
N VAL A 309 -11.73 4.67 -9.65
CA VAL A 309 -11.39 6.10 -9.64
C VAL A 309 -12.48 6.94 -8.95
N HIS A 310 -13.73 6.47 -8.94
CA HIS A 310 -14.81 7.11 -8.17
C HIS A 310 -14.40 7.33 -6.69
N TYR A 311 -13.49 6.54 -6.15
CA TYR A 311 -12.90 6.77 -4.82
C TYR A 311 -12.39 8.21 -4.63
N CYS A 312 -11.80 8.81 -5.65
CA CYS A 312 -11.21 10.14 -5.54
C CYS A 312 -12.25 11.23 -5.32
N GLU A 313 -13.49 11.02 -5.77
CA GLU A 313 -14.62 11.94 -5.64
C GLU A 313 -15.67 11.51 -4.60
N ALA A 314 -15.53 10.27 -4.09
CA ALA A 314 -16.50 9.67 -3.19
C ALA A 314 -16.69 10.51 -1.91
N SER A 315 -17.92 10.63 -1.48
CA SER A 315 -18.29 11.26 -0.20
C SER A 315 -17.77 10.46 1.00
N ALA A 316 -17.77 11.06 2.17
CA ALA A 316 -17.44 10.37 3.42
C ALA A 316 -18.37 9.16 3.67
N ALA A 317 -19.65 9.26 3.30
CA ALA A 317 -20.62 8.17 3.44
C ALA A 317 -20.30 6.98 2.52
N GLU A 318 -19.89 7.23 1.27
CA GLU A 318 -19.49 6.18 0.33
C GLU A 318 -18.20 5.49 0.75
N ARG A 319 -17.28 6.19 1.42
CA ARG A 319 -16.03 5.65 1.97
C ARG A 319 -16.21 4.91 3.29
N ASP A 320 -17.39 4.98 3.90
CA ASP A 320 -17.64 4.43 5.23
C ASP A 320 -17.68 2.90 5.22
N TYR A 321 -16.50 2.28 5.25
CA TYR A 321 -16.34 0.85 5.51
C TYR A 321 -16.52 0.51 7.01
N ALA A 322 -16.27 1.48 7.88
CA ALA A 322 -16.20 1.25 9.31
C ALA A 322 -17.58 0.93 9.90
N SER A 323 -18.60 1.71 9.55
CA SER A 323 -19.98 1.43 9.97
C SER A 323 -20.50 0.10 9.41
N VAL A 324 -20.05 -0.31 8.20
CA VAL A 324 -20.42 -1.60 7.62
C VAL A 324 -19.77 -2.74 8.40
N LEU A 325 -18.47 -2.66 8.66
CA LEU A 325 -17.73 -3.69 9.39
C LEU A 325 -18.13 -3.76 10.88
N ALA A 326 -18.45 -2.63 11.51
CA ALA A 326 -18.91 -2.60 12.89
C ALA A 326 -20.26 -3.32 13.11
N LYS A 327 -21.10 -3.30 12.07
CA LYS A 327 -22.41 -4.00 12.08
C LYS A 327 -22.34 -5.41 11.48
N ALA A 328 -21.15 -5.84 11.06
CA ALA A 328 -20.97 -7.13 10.43
C ALA A 328 -21.34 -8.27 11.41
N PRO A 329 -22.04 -9.33 10.95
CA PRO A 329 -22.40 -10.48 11.78
C PRO A 329 -21.21 -11.24 12.35
N ARG A 330 -20.03 -11.10 11.73
CA ARG A 330 -18.79 -11.78 12.13
C ARG A 330 -17.60 -10.82 12.06
N HIS A 331 -16.62 -11.06 12.93
CA HIS A 331 -15.29 -10.43 12.90
C HIS A 331 -15.32 -8.90 12.99
N ALA A 332 -16.16 -8.34 13.86
CA ALA A 332 -16.17 -6.91 14.13
C ALA A 332 -14.81 -6.43 14.68
N TYR A 333 -14.45 -5.21 14.33
CA TYR A 333 -13.22 -4.55 14.81
C TYR A 333 -13.44 -3.84 16.16
N ASP A 334 -14.21 -4.40 17.05
CA ASP A 334 -14.61 -3.77 18.31
C ASP A 334 -13.38 -3.39 19.16
N GLY A 335 -13.39 -2.21 19.75
CA GLY A 335 -12.31 -1.69 20.59
C GLY A 335 -11.05 -1.23 19.82
N GLN A 336 -10.94 -1.45 18.50
CA GLN A 336 -9.74 -1.12 17.71
C GLN A 336 -9.92 0.09 16.81
N CYS A 337 -8.96 1.01 16.83
CA CYS A 337 -8.97 2.16 15.94
C CYS A 337 -8.50 1.72 14.54
N THR A 338 -9.36 1.95 13.54
CA THR A 338 -9.05 1.69 12.13
C THR A 338 -8.73 2.97 11.36
N TYR A 339 -8.56 4.09 12.06
CA TYR A 339 -8.26 5.43 11.51
C TYR A 339 -9.31 5.94 10.52
N CYS A 340 -10.55 5.49 10.65
CA CYS A 340 -11.66 5.76 9.73
C CYS A 340 -12.19 7.22 9.76
N GLY A 341 -11.85 8.00 10.80
CA GLY A 341 -12.22 9.41 10.91
C GLY A 341 -13.62 9.71 11.48
N HIS A 342 -14.44 8.72 11.85
CA HIS A 342 -15.80 8.94 12.42
C HIS A 342 -15.80 9.75 13.72
N CYS A 343 -14.69 9.78 14.43
CA CYS A 343 -14.51 10.59 15.64
C CYS A 343 -14.57 12.11 15.38
N ALA A 344 -14.36 12.56 14.14
CA ALA A 344 -14.47 13.97 13.76
C ALA A 344 -15.94 14.44 13.66
N PRO A 345 -16.23 15.77 13.84
CA PRO A 345 -15.30 16.80 14.31
C PRO A 345 -15.05 16.74 15.82
N CYS A 346 -13.81 17.04 16.24
CA CYS A 346 -13.50 17.24 17.65
C CYS A 346 -13.84 18.67 18.08
N THR A 347 -14.37 18.85 19.29
CA THR A 347 -14.68 20.18 19.83
C THR A 347 -13.45 21.06 20.07
N SER A 348 -12.29 20.42 20.31
CA SER A 348 -10.99 21.09 20.43
C SER A 348 -10.20 21.09 19.11
N GLY A 349 -10.81 20.69 17.99
CA GLY A 349 -10.15 20.70 16.68
C GLY A 349 -9.11 19.59 16.47
N ILE A 350 -8.97 18.63 17.40
CA ILE A 350 -7.99 17.55 17.31
C ILE A 350 -8.33 16.61 16.15
N ASP A 351 -7.35 16.31 15.29
CA ASP A 351 -7.43 15.19 14.36
C ASP A 351 -7.20 13.88 15.12
N ILE A 352 -8.29 13.35 15.70
CA ILE A 352 -8.25 12.17 16.56
C ILE A 352 -7.75 10.93 15.79
N ALA A 353 -8.11 10.79 14.53
CA ALA A 353 -7.69 9.65 13.72
C ALA A 353 -6.17 9.67 13.51
N MET A 354 -5.61 10.83 13.19
CA MET A 354 -4.17 11.01 13.03
C MET A 354 -3.44 10.85 14.37
N VAL A 355 -3.95 11.44 15.45
CA VAL A 355 -3.35 11.26 16.80
C VAL A 355 -3.33 9.77 17.18
N ASN A 356 -4.43 9.03 16.98
CA ASN A 356 -4.46 7.59 17.23
C ASN A 356 -3.45 6.83 16.38
N LYS A 357 -3.31 7.17 15.11
CA LYS A 357 -2.32 6.57 14.21
C LYS A 357 -0.90 6.79 14.73
N LEU A 358 -0.54 8.02 15.05
CA LEU A 358 0.80 8.37 15.56
C LEU A 358 1.06 7.75 16.95
N TYR A 359 0.03 7.67 17.79
CA TYR A 359 0.13 6.99 19.08
C TYR A 359 0.41 5.49 18.91
N ASP A 360 -0.32 4.80 18.03
CA ASP A 360 -0.10 3.37 17.75
C ASP A 360 1.29 3.11 17.13
N LEU A 361 1.76 4.01 16.26
CA LEU A 361 3.13 4.00 15.74
C LEU A 361 4.20 4.14 16.83
N ALA A 362 3.91 4.91 17.87
CA ALA A 362 4.85 5.17 18.95
C ALA A 362 4.90 4.06 20.01
N VAL A 363 3.73 3.57 20.49
CA VAL A 363 3.66 2.57 21.57
C VAL A 363 4.12 1.19 21.16
N ALA A 364 4.17 0.89 19.87
CA ALA A 364 4.69 -0.36 19.33
C ALA A 364 6.23 -0.44 19.42
N GLN A 365 6.91 0.56 19.97
CA GLN A 365 8.36 0.65 20.02
C GLN A 365 8.89 0.92 21.44
N PRO A 366 10.14 0.50 21.72
CA PRO A 366 10.75 0.75 23.04
C PRO A 366 10.87 2.23 23.39
N SER A 367 10.94 3.10 22.38
CA SER A 367 10.99 4.57 22.52
C SER A 367 10.28 5.22 21.35
N VAL A 368 9.74 6.41 21.56
CA VAL A 368 9.06 7.17 20.50
C VAL A 368 10.07 7.58 19.42
N PRO A 369 9.92 7.14 18.15
CA PRO A 369 10.80 7.55 17.06
C PRO A 369 10.74 9.05 16.82
N ASP A 370 11.89 9.65 16.50
CA ASP A 370 11.99 11.09 16.20
C ASP A 370 11.07 11.54 15.06
N SER A 371 10.91 10.70 14.02
CA SER A 371 10.01 10.97 12.90
C SER A 371 8.56 11.05 13.36
N VAL A 372 8.11 10.08 14.17
CA VAL A 372 6.74 10.06 14.71
C VAL A 372 6.50 11.25 15.63
N ARG A 373 7.47 11.56 16.50
CA ARG A 373 7.40 12.74 17.37
C ARG A 373 7.31 14.03 16.57
N LYS A 374 8.14 14.20 15.52
CA LYS A 374 8.09 15.38 14.64
C LYS A 374 6.74 15.52 13.93
N HIS A 375 6.18 14.42 13.42
CA HIS A 375 4.86 14.44 12.79
C HIS A 375 3.76 14.80 13.80
N TYR A 376 3.83 14.26 15.01
CA TYR A 376 2.87 14.62 16.06
C TYR A 376 2.93 16.10 16.43
N LEU A 377 4.14 16.64 16.64
CA LEU A 377 4.34 18.05 16.96
C LEU A 377 3.97 19.02 15.83
N ALA A 378 3.92 18.52 14.58
CA ALA A 378 3.46 19.30 13.43
C ALA A 378 1.92 19.37 13.29
N LEU A 379 1.17 18.62 14.11
CA LEU A 379 -0.29 18.71 14.13
C LEU A 379 -0.71 20.10 14.66
N LYS A 380 -1.81 20.61 14.13
CA LYS A 380 -2.37 21.91 14.56
C LYS A 380 -2.87 21.90 16.00
N HIS A 381 -3.44 20.75 16.42
CA HIS A 381 -3.99 20.53 17.75
C HIS A 381 -3.49 19.19 18.29
N HIS A 382 -3.16 19.14 19.56
CA HIS A 382 -2.54 17.99 20.21
C HIS A 382 -3.49 17.28 21.18
N ALA A 383 -3.14 16.07 21.56
CA ALA A 383 -3.96 15.23 22.43
C ALA A 383 -4.20 15.86 23.83
N GLY A 384 -3.26 16.66 24.32
CA GLY A 384 -3.40 17.40 25.60
C GLY A 384 -4.53 18.43 25.62
N GLU A 385 -5.01 18.87 24.45
CA GLU A 385 -6.17 19.77 24.33
C GLU A 385 -7.52 19.03 24.49
N CYS A 386 -7.49 17.71 24.71
CA CYS A 386 -8.70 16.89 24.87
C CYS A 386 -9.42 17.20 26.17
N THR A 387 -10.65 17.69 26.08
CA THR A 387 -11.52 17.99 27.24
C THR A 387 -12.23 16.75 27.80
N SER A 388 -11.94 15.58 27.30
CA SER A 388 -12.59 14.30 27.68
C SER A 388 -14.14 14.31 27.55
N CYS A 389 -14.68 15.10 26.63
CA CYS A 389 -16.13 15.26 26.44
C CYS A 389 -16.82 14.02 25.83
N LYS A 390 -16.06 13.02 25.38
CA LYS A 390 -16.50 11.71 24.83
C LYS A 390 -17.43 11.77 23.60
N ARG A 391 -17.66 12.93 23.00
CA ARG A 391 -18.47 13.04 21.76
C ARG A 391 -17.90 12.21 20.61
N CYS A 392 -16.59 12.03 20.56
CA CYS A 392 -15.91 11.17 19.58
C CYS A 392 -16.19 9.67 19.83
N GLU A 393 -16.29 9.24 21.10
CA GLU A 393 -16.60 7.87 21.47
C GLU A 393 -18.02 7.47 21.04
N SER A 394 -19.00 8.38 21.21
CA SER A 394 -20.39 8.13 20.80
C SER A 394 -20.57 8.01 19.28
N ARG A 395 -19.62 8.51 18.50
CA ARG A 395 -19.59 8.39 17.02
C ARG A 395 -18.71 7.26 16.54
N CYS A 396 -17.91 6.66 17.42
CA CYS A 396 -16.98 5.60 17.02
C CYS A 396 -17.75 4.29 16.76
N PRO A 397 -17.77 3.77 15.51
CA PRO A 397 -18.48 2.54 15.22
C PRO A 397 -17.85 1.31 15.88
N PHE A 398 -16.58 1.42 16.32
CA PHE A 398 -15.82 0.34 16.94
C PHE A 398 -15.67 0.50 18.46
N HIS A 399 -16.41 1.37 19.11
CA HIS A 399 -16.43 1.59 20.57
C HIS A 399 -15.04 1.82 21.18
N VAL A 400 -14.14 2.48 20.46
CA VAL A 400 -12.80 2.80 20.96
C VAL A 400 -12.88 3.80 22.11
N GLY A 401 -12.21 3.53 23.23
CA GLY A 401 -12.07 4.45 24.36
C GLY A 401 -11.15 5.63 24.04
N ILE A 402 -11.63 6.55 23.21
CA ILE A 402 -10.84 7.62 22.59
C ILE A 402 -10.30 8.61 23.63
N ALA A 403 -11.09 8.98 24.64
CA ALA A 403 -10.66 9.92 25.68
C ALA A 403 -9.43 9.39 26.45
N ALA A 404 -9.44 8.10 26.81
CA ALA A 404 -8.30 7.45 27.45
C ALA A 404 -7.07 7.40 26.53
N ARG A 405 -7.27 7.14 25.23
CA ARG A 405 -6.18 7.15 24.24
C ARG A 405 -5.58 8.55 24.06
N MET A 406 -6.40 9.62 24.07
CA MET A 406 -5.90 10.99 24.01
C MET A 406 -5.05 11.33 25.26
N GLN A 407 -5.50 10.94 26.45
CA GLN A 407 -4.69 11.11 27.66
C GLN A 407 -3.36 10.38 27.60
N ALA A 408 -3.37 9.14 27.12
CA ALA A 408 -2.16 8.35 26.96
C ALA A 408 -1.22 8.96 25.90
N ALA A 409 -1.74 9.45 24.78
CA ALA A 409 -0.98 10.12 23.74
C ALA A 409 -0.36 11.44 24.26
N ALA A 410 -1.13 12.25 24.97
CA ALA A 410 -0.62 13.48 25.58
C ALA A 410 0.54 13.19 26.55
N LYS A 411 0.42 12.16 27.38
CA LYS A 411 1.50 11.72 28.28
C LYS A 411 2.73 11.24 27.51
N LEU A 412 2.54 10.48 26.42
CA LEU A 412 3.63 9.90 25.64
C LEU A 412 4.43 10.97 24.87
N PHE A 413 3.73 11.92 24.27
CA PHE A 413 4.34 12.96 23.44
C PHE A 413 4.70 14.25 24.22
N GLY A 414 4.12 14.45 25.41
CA GLY A 414 4.38 15.59 26.29
C GLY A 414 3.49 16.81 26.03
N CYS A 415 2.45 16.70 25.20
CA CYS A 415 1.51 17.79 24.91
C CYS A 415 0.15 17.29 24.38
#